data_243a71055729895f96255c75b87f3eeb
#
_entry.id   243a71055729895f96255c75b87f3eeb
#
_cell.length_a   1.000
_cell.length_b   1.000
_cell.length_c   1.000
_cell.angle_alpha   90.00
_cell.angle_beta   90.00
_cell.angle_gamma   90.00
#
_symmetry.space_group_name_H-M   'P 1'
#
loop_
_entity.id
_entity.type
_entity.pdbx_description
1 polymer ?
#
loop_
_entity_poly.entity_id
_entity_poly.type
_entity_poly.pdbx_seq_one_letter_code
_entity_poly.pdbx_strand_id
1 'polypeptide(L)'
;MESELLKVLLIGNDERVALAVTDLLRVTARPCEITLAPSIDAGLSKLVDGPCQVILFEVPQVSAAWLFSLTSLAVQAERIPVIVLGPANDETFSAEVVRNGAQDYLVKDDLNLFMLEHAIHCAIERQEERIALINERENYYSVFDHLIEGIFRTTPDGHYLLANVALARIYGYATPLELMASIKDIANRLYVEAGRREEFVRLMQLHDTLSGFESRIYRKDGSIIWIAENCRAVRDTKGRLLYYEGTVEDISERKRSEEQIRRATSELSRSREELRAKNQVMEENLRTAREIQLAMLPQQYPCFPATVSVEESAFKFVHRYQPAESVSGDFFSITALSDAEVGVFICDVTGHGVRAALVTAMIRALAEELKPLALDPGSFLRKLNSDLCSILKNTGSPMLTTAFYMVANCETGALRFANAGHPKPLLVRRSENSVKPLVNNCGHSQPALGLFDDPPYITSETVISPGDFVMLFTDGLYEVQGQNEELYSQQRLQLEVKNFINLPASQLFDEVLDTIRKFSLDQGFDDDVCLVGMEYASKPVRMKC
;
A
#
# COMPACT_ATOMS: atom_id res chain seq x y z
N MET A 1 54.83 6.00 -25.02
CA MET A 1 53.97 5.15 -25.85
C MET A 1 54.82 3.95 -26.26
N GLU A 2 54.52 2.76 -25.71
CA GLU A 2 55.16 1.51 -26.14
C GLU A 2 54.81 1.31 -27.62
N SER A 3 55.82 1.18 -28.46
CA SER A 3 55.62 0.90 -29.90
C SER A 3 55.03 -0.50 -30.03
N GLU A 4 53.74 -0.55 -30.37
CA GLU A 4 53.00 -1.79 -30.56
C GLU A 4 53.69 -2.63 -31.65
N LEU A 5 53.87 -3.93 -31.43
CA LEU A 5 54.54 -4.87 -32.35
C LEU A 5 53.78 -4.94 -33.68
N LEU A 6 54.43 -4.54 -34.78
CA LEU A 6 53.87 -4.63 -36.13
C LEU A 6 53.93 -6.08 -36.62
N LYS A 7 52.75 -6.68 -36.88
CA LYS A 7 52.64 -8.04 -37.40
C LYS A 7 52.33 -8.03 -38.89
N VAL A 8 53.29 -8.52 -39.68
CA VAL A 8 53.24 -8.54 -41.13
C VAL A 8 53.13 -9.99 -41.60
N LEU A 9 52.21 -10.28 -42.51
CA LEU A 9 52.11 -11.55 -43.21
C LEU A 9 52.64 -11.33 -44.66
N LEU A 10 53.74 -11.96 -44.99
CA LEU A 10 54.27 -11.97 -46.38
C LEU A 10 53.83 -13.27 -47.06
N ILE A 11 53.04 -13.13 -48.14
CA ILE A 11 52.53 -14.24 -48.94
C ILE A 11 53.31 -14.19 -50.26
N GLY A 12 54.10 -15.19 -50.53
CA GLY A 12 54.92 -15.30 -51.78
C GLY A 12 55.93 -16.41 -51.70
N ASN A 13 56.54 -16.73 -52.83
CA ASN A 13 57.45 -17.85 -52.95
C ASN A 13 58.87 -17.42 -53.42
N ASP A 14 59.14 -16.12 -53.57
CA ASP A 14 60.48 -15.60 -53.93
C ASP A 14 61.30 -15.34 -52.66
N GLU A 15 62.25 -16.20 -52.36
CA GLU A 15 63.12 -16.11 -51.17
C GLU A 15 63.91 -14.78 -51.13
N ARG A 16 64.27 -14.18 -52.30
CA ARG A 16 64.98 -12.91 -52.33
C ARG A 16 64.08 -11.75 -51.84
N VAL A 17 62.81 -11.76 -52.26
CA VAL A 17 61.84 -10.76 -51.80
C VAL A 17 61.54 -10.94 -50.30
N ALA A 18 61.39 -12.18 -49.86
CA ALA A 18 61.22 -12.49 -48.48
C ALA A 18 62.40 -12.04 -47.61
N LEU A 19 63.60 -12.25 -48.04
CA LEU A 19 64.80 -11.79 -47.34
C LEU A 19 64.91 -10.26 -47.35
N ALA A 20 64.69 -9.61 -48.50
CA ALA A 20 64.75 -8.16 -48.63
C ALA A 20 63.74 -7.47 -47.74
N VAL A 21 62.49 -7.92 -47.75
CA VAL A 21 61.40 -7.38 -46.83
C VAL A 21 61.76 -7.60 -45.37
N THR A 22 62.30 -8.79 -45.05
CA THR A 22 62.66 -9.11 -43.64
C THR A 22 63.83 -8.23 -43.18
N ASP A 23 64.84 -8.04 -44.01
CA ASP A 23 65.99 -7.20 -43.65
C ASP A 23 65.64 -5.72 -43.57
N LEU A 24 64.78 -5.21 -44.45
CA LEU A 24 64.23 -3.84 -44.36
C LEU A 24 63.45 -3.63 -43.11
N LEU A 25 62.51 -4.52 -42.76
CA LEU A 25 61.65 -4.37 -41.59
C LEU A 25 62.38 -4.65 -40.27
N ARG A 26 63.53 -5.30 -40.27
CA ARG A 26 64.37 -5.44 -39.05
C ARG A 26 65.08 -4.16 -38.64
N VAL A 27 65.30 -3.24 -39.57
CA VAL A 27 65.97 -1.95 -39.29
C VAL A 27 65.02 -0.86 -38.90
N THR A 28 63.68 -1.14 -38.88
CA THR A 28 62.67 -0.19 -38.53
C THR A 28 62.76 0.18 -37.04
N ALA A 29 62.36 1.39 -36.67
CA ALA A 29 62.23 1.85 -35.26
C ALA A 29 61.12 1.14 -34.50
N ARG A 30 60.16 0.51 -35.18
CA ARG A 30 59.02 -0.23 -34.61
C ARG A 30 59.34 -1.73 -34.62
N PRO A 31 59.19 -2.44 -33.48
CA PRO A 31 59.37 -3.90 -33.47
C PRO A 31 58.42 -4.56 -34.49
N CYS A 32 58.91 -5.45 -35.31
CA CYS A 32 58.18 -6.11 -36.40
C CYS A 32 58.27 -7.62 -36.27
N GLU A 33 57.15 -8.32 -36.35
CA GLU A 33 57.10 -9.79 -36.50
C GLU A 33 56.58 -10.14 -37.88
N ILE A 34 57.42 -10.91 -38.64
CA ILE A 34 57.09 -11.27 -40.01
C ILE A 34 56.77 -12.75 -40.06
N THR A 35 55.60 -13.07 -40.57
CA THR A 35 55.18 -14.44 -40.85
C THR A 35 55.21 -14.68 -42.34
N LEU A 36 55.92 -15.73 -42.79
CA LEU A 36 56.06 -16.07 -44.23
C LEU A 36 55.03 -17.16 -44.57
N ALA A 37 54.40 -17.03 -45.75
CA ALA A 37 53.53 -18.05 -46.33
C ALA A 37 53.81 -18.25 -47.82
N PRO A 38 53.96 -19.49 -48.26
CA PRO A 38 54.34 -19.75 -49.66
C PRO A 38 53.17 -19.65 -50.64
N SER A 39 51.96 -19.57 -50.18
CA SER A 39 50.73 -19.46 -50.98
C SER A 39 49.62 -18.73 -50.22
N ILE A 40 48.60 -18.31 -50.96
CA ILE A 40 47.41 -17.66 -50.35
C ILE A 40 46.75 -18.58 -49.33
N ASP A 41 46.56 -19.87 -49.67
CA ASP A 41 45.90 -20.82 -48.73
C ASP A 41 46.71 -21.00 -47.44
N ALA A 42 48.06 -21.07 -47.56
CA ALA A 42 48.91 -21.10 -46.36
C ALA A 42 48.91 -19.80 -45.60
N GLY A 43 48.79 -18.66 -46.29
CA GLY A 43 48.66 -17.35 -45.66
C GLY A 43 47.32 -17.21 -44.89
N LEU A 44 46.22 -17.58 -45.52
CA LEU A 44 44.90 -17.56 -44.88
C LEU A 44 44.79 -18.48 -43.65
N SER A 45 45.40 -19.66 -43.70
CA SER A 45 45.50 -20.55 -42.54
C SER A 45 46.26 -19.89 -41.39
N LYS A 46 47.30 -19.12 -41.64
CA LYS A 46 48.08 -18.40 -40.63
C LYS A 46 47.33 -17.20 -40.02
N LEU A 47 46.36 -16.62 -40.74
CA LEU A 47 45.47 -15.59 -40.19
C LEU A 47 44.53 -16.14 -39.11
N VAL A 48 44.23 -17.43 -39.13
CA VAL A 48 43.44 -18.09 -38.08
C VAL A 48 44.29 -18.27 -36.81
N ASP A 49 45.59 -18.46 -36.95
CA ASP A 49 46.51 -18.75 -35.85
C ASP A 49 46.94 -17.50 -35.06
N GLY A 50 46.79 -16.30 -35.62
CA GLY A 50 47.18 -15.07 -34.92
C GLY A 50 46.83 -13.77 -35.64
N PRO A 51 46.78 -12.63 -34.93
CA PRO A 51 46.45 -11.34 -35.52
C PRO A 51 47.56 -10.87 -36.46
N CYS A 52 47.16 -10.34 -37.61
CA CYS A 52 48.04 -9.70 -38.61
C CYS A 52 47.50 -8.30 -38.90
N GLN A 53 48.39 -7.30 -39.02
CA GLN A 53 48.02 -5.90 -39.26
C GLN A 53 48.12 -5.51 -40.74
N VAL A 54 48.97 -6.18 -41.52
CA VAL A 54 49.12 -5.95 -42.95
C VAL A 54 49.55 -7.21 -43.65
N ILE A 55 49.05 -7.42 -44.86
CA ILE A 55 49.45 -8.50 -45.75
C ILE A 55 50.28 -7.89 -46.87
N LEU A 56 51.53 -8.40 -47.07
CA LEU A 56 52.33 -8.14 -48.23
C LEU A 56 52.18 -9.33 -49.20
N PHE A 57 51.59 -9.10 -50.35
CA PHE A 57 51.31 -10.14 -51.32
C PHE A 57 52.29 -10.05 -52.53
N GLU A 58 53.20 -10.99 -52.60
CA GLU A 58 54.22 -11.05 -53.72
C GLU A 58 53.60 -11.69 -54.96
N VAL A 59 53.76 -10.99 -56.10
CA VAL A 59 53.29 -11.42 -57.41
C VAL A 59 54.49 -11.58 -58.32
N PRO A 60 54.77 -12.78 -58.82
CA PRO A 60 55.97 -13.02 -59.61
C PRO A 60 55.94 -12.41 -61.01
N GLN A 61 54.78 -12.32 -61.62
CA GLN A 61 54.57 -11.69 -62.95
C GLN A 61 53.12 -11.13 -63.05
N VAL A 62 52.97 -10.16 -63.94
CA VAL A 62 51.65 -9.54 -64.20
C VAL A 62 50.76 -10.51 -64.99
N SER A 63 49.67 -10.93 -64.47
CA SER A 63 48.66 -11.76 -65.15
C SER A 63 47.26 -11.65 -64.53
N ALA A 64 46.20 -11.93 -65.31
CA ALA A 64 44.81 -11.94 -64.85
C ALA A 64 44.57 -12.96 -63.72
N ALA A 65 45.32 -14.05 -63.66
CA ALA A 65 45.19 -15.05 -62.60
C ALA A 65 45.56 -14.49 -61.24
N TRP A 66 46.56 -13.62 -61.14
CA TRP A 66 46.95 -12.98 -59.88
C TRP A 66 45.98 -11.91 -59.43
N LEU A 67 45.30 -11.20 -60.34
CA LEU A 67 44.25 -10.28 -60.02
C LEU A 67 43.03 -11.01 -59.38
N PHE A 68 42.67 -12.18 -59.92
CA PHE A 68 41.64 -13.02 -59.31
C PHE A 68 42.04 -13.51 -57.92
N SER A 69 43.29 -13.95 -57.77
CA SER A 69 43.85 -14.37 -56.50
C SER A 69 43.88 -13.24 -55.46
N LEU A 70 44.22 -12.02 -55.88
CA LEU A 70 44.18 -10.82 -55.03
C LEU A 70 42.77 -10.49 -54.59
N THR A 71 41.80 -10.53 -55.52
CA THR A 71 40.38 -10.28 -55.15
C THR A 71 39.87 -11.29 -54.12
N SER A 72 40.25 -12.58 -54.32
CA SER A 72 39.88 -13.61 -53.32
C SER A 72 40.53 -13.36 -51.95
N LEU A 73 41.84 -13.00 -51.96
CA LEU A 73 42.55 -12.67 -50.72
C LEU A 73 41.95 -11.44 -50.01
N ALA A 74 41.68 -10.36 -50.77
CA ALA A 74 41.10 -9.12 -50.22
C ALA A 74 39.70 -9.33 -49.61
N VAL A 75 38.87 -10.21 -50.18
CA VAL A 75 37.55 -10.57 -49.64
C VAL A 75 37.69 -11.39 -48.35
N GLN A 76 38.63 -12.37 -48.34
CA GLN A 76 38.79 -13.24 -47.15
C GLN A 76 39.56 -12.55 -46.01
N ALA A 77 40.40 -11.57 -46.33
CA ALA A 77 41.15 -10.75 -45.38
C ALA A 77 40.45 -9.39 -45.08
N GLU A 78 39.14 -9.31 -45.17
CA GLU A 78 38.27 -8.11 -45.21
C GLU A 78 38.70 -6.93 -44.31
N ARG A 79 39.34 -7.22 -43.17
CA ARG A 79 39.76 -6.22 -42.18
C ARG A 79 41.27 -5.94 -42.19
N ILE A 80 42.05 -6.61 -43.05
CA ILE A 80 43.51 -6.50 -43.09
C ILE A 80 43.91 -5.89 -44.44
N PRO A 81 44.67 -4.78 -44.44
CA PRO A 81 45.11 -4.17 -45.70
C PRO A 81 46.08 -5.07 -46.42
N VAL A 82 45.95 -5.14 -47.74
CA VAL A 82 46.84 -5.92 -48.64
C VAL A 82 47.68 -4.95 -49.49
N ILE A 83 49.00 -5.07 -49.45
CA ILE A 83 49.93 -4.37 -50.30
C ILE A 83 50.52 -5.38 -51.26
N VAL A 84 50.50 -5.10 -52.56
CA VAL A 84 51.02 -5.99 -53.54
C VAL A 84 52.51 -5.62 -53.91
N LEU A 85 53.39 -6.63 -53.92
CA LEU A 85 54.77 -6.50 -54.32
C LEU A 85 54.90 -7.12 -55.70
N GLY A 86 55.08 -6.30 -56.75
CA GLY A 86 55.13 -6.76 -58.15
C GLY A 86 56.45 -6.48 -58.86
N PRO A 87 56.68 -7.08 -60.04
CA PRO A 87 57.97 -7.09 -60.70
C PRO A 87 58.35 -5.85 -61.54
N ALA A 88 57.42 -5.01 -61.93
CA ALA A 88 57.67 -3.87 -62.80
C ALA A 88 56.73 -2.67 -62.43
N ASN A 89 57.22 -1.47 -62.79
CA ASN A 89 56.42 -0.25 -62.65
C ASN A 89 55.50 -0.07 -63.88
N ASP A 90 54.34 -0.69 -63.84
CA ASP A 90 53.27 -0.57 -64.82
C ASP A 90 52.10 0.15 -64.22
N GLU A 91 51.86 1.42 -64.61
CA GLU A 91 50.80 2.25 -64.10
C GLU A 91 49.41 1.65 -64.32
N THR A 92 49.22 0.95 -65.45
CA THR A 92 47.93 0.31 -65.74
C THR A 92 47.64 -0.85 -64.81
N PHE A 93 48.65 -1.68 -64.54
CA PHE A 93 48.53 -2.80 -63.63
C PHE A 93 48.43 -2.37 -62.17
N SER A 94 49.19 -1.38 -61.73
CA SER A 94 49.10 -0.85 -60.37
C SER A 94 47.69 -0.29 -60.07
N ALA A 95 47.06 0.41 -61.03
CA ALA A 95 45.71 0.89 -60.92
C ALA A 95 44.68 -0.27 -60.89
N GLU A 96 44.86 -1.35 -61.61
CA GLU A 96 44.06 -2.56 -61.59
C GLU A 96 44.18 -3.31 -60.25
N VAL A 97 45.36 -3.41 -59.71
CA VAL A 97 45.65 -4.02 -58.41
C VAL A 97 44.87 -3.31 -57.29
N VAL A 98 44.93 -1.99 -57.29
CA VAL A 98 44.15 -1.19 -56.30
C VAL A 98 42.62 -1.34 -56.49
N ARG A 99 42.14 -1.36 -57.75
CA ARG A 99 40.69 -1.60 -58.01
C ARG A 99 40.24 -2.99 -57.58
N ASN A 100 41.14 -3.98 -57.56
CA ASN A 100 40.82 -5.33 -57.09
C ASN A 100 41.09 -5.58 -55.62
N GLY A 101 41.25 -4.52 -54.80
CA GLY A 101 41.21 -4.59 -53.34
C GLY A 101 42.53 -4.44 -52.62
N ALA A 102 43.64 -4.23 -53.33
CA ALA A 102 44.89 -3.86 -52.67
C ALA A 102 44.88 -2.41 -52.22
N GLN A 103 45.56 -2.11 -51.10
CA GLN A 103 45.69 -0.75 -50.57
C GLN A 103 46.85 0.00 -51.30
N ASP A 104 47.88 -0.71 -51.78
CA ASP A 104 48.99 -0.14 -52.49
C ASP A 104 49.69 -1.20 -53.35
N TYR A 105 50.55 -0.73 -54.30
CA TYR A 105 51.40 -1.55 -55.14
C TYR A 105 52.84 -1.05 -55.12
N LEU A 106 53.78 -1.91 -54.74
CA LEU A 106 55.20 -1.60 -54.68
C LEU A 106 55.99 -2.46 -55.67
N VAL A 107 56.96 -1.83 -56.36
CA VAL A 107 57.87 -2.57 -57.24
C VAL A 107 58.94 -3.25 -56.39
N LYS A 108 59.04 -4.57 -56.49
CA LYS A 108 59.91 -5.38 -55.64
C LYS A 108 61.42 -5.13 -55.86
N ASP A 109 61.80 -4.73 -57.04
CA ASP A 109 63.22 -4.42 -57.37
C ASP A 109 63.66 -3.03 -56.88
N ASP A 110 62.70 -2.12 -56.57
CA ASP A 110 62.95 -0.76 -56.11
C ASP A 110 62.60 -0.60 -54.57
N LEU A 111 62.36 -1.72 -53.89
CA LEU A 111 62.02 -1.71 -52.49
C LEU A 111 63.08 -1.06 -51.61
N ASN A 112 62.72 -0.05 -50.88
CA ASN A 112 63.57 0.53 -49.84
C ASN A 112 62.74 0.73 -48.54
N LEU A 113 63.42 0.96 -47.42
CA LEU A 113 62.84 1.07 -46.11
C LEU A 113 61.75 2.13 -46.06
N PHE A 114 62.00 3.31 -46.58
CA PHE A 114 61.08 4.43 -46.55
C PHE A 114 59.78 4.14 -47.30
N MET A 115 59.83 3.59 -48.49
CA MET A 115 58.65 3.24 -49.29
C MET A 115 57.85 2.14 -48.66
N LEU A 116 58.47 1.10 -48.09
CA LEU A 116 57.77 -0.01 -47.43
C LEU A 116 57.08 0.43 -46.15
N GLU A 117 57.81 1.16 -45.29
CA GLU A 117 57.20 1.71 -44.04
C GLU A 117 56.07 2.65 -44.37
N HIS A 118 56.21 3.58 -45.30
CA HIS A 118 55.20 4.53 -45.70
C HIS A 118 53.93 3.82 -46.22
N ALA A 119 54.13 2.86 -47.15
CA ALA A 119 53.00 2.08 -47.69
C ALA A 119 52.25 1.28 -46.61
N ILE A 120 53.01 0.62 -45.72
CA ILE A 120 52.40 -0.11 -44.59
C ILE A 120 51.60 0.84 -43.67
N HIS A 121 52.21 1.95 -43.30
CA HIS A 121 51.54 2.94 -42.41
C HIS A 121 50.26 3.49 -43.04
N CYS A 122 50.37 3.99 -44.32
CA CYS A 122 49.18 4.49 -45.02
C CYS A 122 48.09 3.43 -45.25
N ALA A 123 48.47 2.18 -45.48
CA ALA A 123 47.54 1.08 -45.69
C ALA A 123 46.76 0.75 -44.39
N ILE A 124 47.47 0.71 -43.26
CA ILE A 124 46.86 0.48 -41.94
C ILE A 124 45.92 1.64 -41.57
N GLU A 125 46.37 2.90 -41.66
CA GLU A 125 45.52 4.07 -41.34
C GLU A 125 44.26 4.12 -42.18
N ARG A 126 44.35 3.96 -43.53
CA ARG A 126 43.16 3.94 -44.38
C ARG A 126 42.17 2.82 -44.03
N GLN A 127 42.69 1.67 -43.63
CA GLN A 127 41.86 0.53 -43.25
C GLN A 127 41.18 0.77 -41.90
N GLU A 128 41.88 1.36 -40.94
CA GLU A 128 41.32 1.73 -39.63
C GLU A 128 40.19 2.78 -39.77
N GLU A 129 40.41 3.81 -40.59
CA GLU A 129 39.37 4.81 -40.89
C GLU A 129 38.13 4.17 -41.55
N ARG A 130 38.33 3.25 -42.48
CA ARG A 130 37.26 2.53 -43.16
C ARG A 130 36.45 1.66 -42.17
N ILE A 131 37.14 0.94 -41.30
CA ILE A 131 36.51 0.11 -40.27
C ILE A 131 35.75 1.00 -39.27
N ALA A 132 36.33 2.12 -38.85
CA ALA A 132 35.66 3.07 -37.95
C ALA A 132 34.36 3.60 -38.54
N LEU A 133 34.35 4.00 -39.82
CA LEU A 133 33.13 4.46 -40.50
C LEU A 133 32.07 3.35 -40.66
N ILE A 134 32.48 2.12 -40.91
CA ILE A 134 31.54 0.97 -40.96
C ILE A 134 30.93 0.74 -39.60
N ASN A 135 31.74 0.68 -38.54
CA ASN A 135 31.28 0.46 -37.17
C ASN A 135 30.35 1.60 -36.69
N GLU A 136 30.67 2.87 -37.00
CA GLU A 136 29.82 4.01 -36.68
C GLU A 136 28.45 3.89 -37.37
N ARG A 137 28.43 3.50 -38.64
CA ARG A 137 27.21 3.27 -39.40
C ARG A 137 26.39 2.11 -38.82
N GLU A 138 27.03 0.99 -38.50
CA GLU A 138 26.35 -0.17 -37.89
C GLU A 138 25.80 0.16 -36.53
N ASN A 139 26.55 0.88 -35.68
CA ASN A 139 26.09 1.36 -34.40
C ASN A 139 24.88 2.29 -34.54
N TYR A 140 24.91 3.22 -35.49
CA TYR A 140 23.78 4.10 -35.77
C TYR A 140 22.52 3.30 -36.12
N TYR A 141 22.59 2.35 -37.04
CA TYR A 141 21.44 1.52 -37.41
C TYR A 141 21.00 0.61 -36.29
N SER A 142 21.94 0.06 -35.52
CA SER A 142 21.59 -0.74 -34.33
C SER A 142 20.79 0.06 -33.31
N VAL A 143 21.24 1.25 -32.94
CA VAL A 143 20.50 2.12 -32.02
C VAL A 143 19.12 2.53 -32.61
N PHE A 144 19.12 2.95 -33.89
CA PHE A 144 17.93 3.41 -34.58
C PHE A 144 16.81 2.34 -34.62
N ASP A 145 17.16 1.09 -34.90
CA ASP A 145 16.17 0.00 -35.06
C ASP A 145 15.79 -0.68 -33.76
N HIS A 146 16.62 -0.61 -32.70
CA HIS A 146 16.36 -1.26 -31.43
C HIS A 146 15.68 -0.34 -30.39
N LEU A 147 15.48 0.95 -30.68
CA LEU A 147 14.69 1.83 -29.83
C LEU A 147 13.26 1.33 -29.72
N ILE A 148 12.65 1.52 -28.53
CA ILE A 148 11.25 1.16 -28.28
C ILE A 148 10.31 2.16 -28.97
N GLU A 149 10.70 3.43 -29.00
CA GLU A 149 9.96 4.50 -29.66
C GLU A 149 10.06 4.40 -31.18
N GLY A 150 8.96 4.66 -31.85
CA GLY A 150 8.94 4.82 -33.30
C GLY A 150 9.62 6.11 -33.72
N ILE A 151 10.65 6.03 -34.55
CA ILE A 151 11.31 7.21 -35.12
C ILE A 151 10.84 7.41 -36.54
N PHE A 152 10.53 8.66 -36.87
CA PHE A 152 10.09 9.01 -38.22
C PHE A 152 10.75 10.29 -38.74
N ARG A 153 10.75 10.39 -40.06
CA ARG A 153 10.96 11.64 -40.79
C ARG A 153 9.93 11.72 -41.91
N THR A 154 9.24 12.86 -42.04
CA THR A 154 8.23 13.06 -43.07
C THR A 154 8.43 14.39 -43.80
N THR A 155 8.02 14.42 -45.07
CA THR A 155 7.91 15.65 -45.84
C THR A 155 6.82 16.56 -45.28
N PRO A 156 6.81 17.87 -45.57
CA PRO A 156 5.76 18.79 -45.15
C PRO A 156 4.34 18.37 -45.60
N ASP A 157 4.23 17.74 -46.76
CA ASP A 157 3.00 17.22 -47.36
C ASP A 157 2.61 15.83 -46.83
N GLY A 158 3.37 15.27 -45.87
CA GLY A 158 2.96 14.06 -45.12
C GLY A 158 3.36 12.72 -45.75
N HIS A 159 4.50 12.66 -46.45
CA HIS A 159 5.08 11.41 -46.92
C HIS A 159 6.23 10.99 -46.00
N TYR A 160 6.32 9.73 -45.66
CA TYR A 160 7.45 9.20 -44.88
C TYR A 160 8.71 9.15 -45.71
N LEU A 161 9.79 9.75 -45.17
CA LEU A 161 11.18 9.68 -45.72
C LEU A 161 12.00 8.64 -44.98
N LEU A 162 11.69 8.43 -43.68
CA LEU A 162 12.41 7.51 -42.81
C LEU A 162 11.44 6.97 -41.76
N ALA A 163 11.57 5.70 -41.43
CA ALA A 163 10.91 5.04 -40.33
C ALA A 163 11.81 3.94 -39.77
N ASN A 164 11.83 3.73 -38.45
CA ASN A 164 12.51 2.60 -37.84
C ASN A 164 11.56 1.41 -37.67
N VAL A 165 12.12 0.28 -37.23
CA VAL A 165 11.35 -0.96 -36.99
C VAL A 165 10.29 -0.78 -35.93
N ALA A 166 10.56 0.01 -34.88
CA ALA A 166 9.59 0.29 -33.82
C ALA A 166 8.34 1.03 -34.33
N LEU A 167 8.51 2.04 -35.21
CA LEU A 167 7.37 2.74 -35.80
C LEU A 167 6.49 1.80 -36.61
N ALA A 168 7.12 0.94 -37.43
CA ALA A 168 6.37 -0.05 -38.21
C ALA A 168 5.56 -0.96 -37.27
N ARG A 169 6.16 -1.46 -36.21
CA ARG A 169 5.49 -2.29 -35.22
C ARG A 169 4.33 -1.57 -34.50
N ILE A 170 4.55 -0.32 -34.04
CA ILE A 170 3.49 0.49 -33.41
C ILE A 170 2.29 0.65 -34.33
N TYR A 171 2.52 0.86 -35.63
CA TYR A 171 1.45 1.07 -36.62
C TYR A 171 0.92 -0.25 -37.21
N GLY A 172 1.48 -1.42 -36.83
CA GLY A 172 1.01 -2.73 -37.24
C GLY A 172 1.49 -3.17 -38.63
N TYR A 173 2.60 -2.62 -39.12
CA TYR A 173 3.25 -3.03 -40.36
C TYR A 173 4.43 -3.98 -40.08
N ALA A 174 4.71 -4.89 -41.02
CA ALA A 174 5.79 -5.86 -40.86
C ALA A 174 7.17 -5.23 -40.99
N THR A 175 7.32 -4.21 -41.84
CA THR A 175 8.60 -3.53 -42.09
C THR A 175 8.42 -2.02 -42.26
N PRO A 176 9.46 -1.20 -42.00
CA PRO A 176 9.45 0.23 -42.29
C PRO A 176 9.15 0.55 -43.78
N LEU A 177 9.66 -0.26 -44.68
CA LEU A 177 9.41 -0.08 -46.12
C LEU A 177 7.93 -0.27 -46.48
N GLU A 178 7.29 -1.28 -45.89
CA GLU A 178 5.85 -1.50 -46.07
C GLU A 178 5.03 -0.33 -45.54
N LEU A 179 5.36 0.17 -44.34
CA LEU A 179 4.72 1.34 -43.75
C LEU A 179 4.78 2.55 -44.68
N MET A 180 6.00 2.90 -45.11
CA MET A 180 6.25 4.06 -45.98
C MET A 180 5.55 3.92 -47.34
N ALA A 181 5.46 2.71 -47.91
CA ALA A 181 4.74 2.46 -49.16
C ALA A 181 3.24 2.54 -49.03
N SER A 182 2.69 2.17 -47.84
CA SER A 182 1.25 2.08 -47.59
C SER A 182 0.63 3.40 -47.18
N ILE A 183 1.32 4.20 -46.36
CA ILE A 183 0.83 5.48 -45.85
C ILE A 183 1.33 6.61 -46.74
N LYS A 184 0.57 6.90 -47.79
CA LYS A 184 0.85 8.01 -48.73
C LYS A 184 0.14 9.30 -48.37
N ASP A 185 -0.81 9.26 -47.45
CA ASP A 185 -1.60 10.38 -46.96
C ASP A 185 -1.85 10.23 -45.47
N ILE A 186 -0.98 10.85 -44.70
CA ILE A 186 -1.05 10.83 -43.24
C ILE A 186 -2.34 11.49 -42.73
N ALA A 187 -2.80 12.57 -43.40
CA ALA A 187 -3.96 13.34 -42.95
C ALA A 187 -5.24 12.51 -42.92
N ASN A 188 -5.50 11.75 -43.98
CA ASN A 188 -6.77 11.06 -44.13
C ASN A 188 -6.74 9.57 -43.75
N ARG A 189 -5.54 8.97 -43.57
CA ARG A 189 -5.41 7.53 -43.34
C ARG A 189 -4.88 7.16 -41.99
N LEU A 190 -4.19 8.07 -41.29
CA LEU A 190 -3.55 7.76 -40.03
C LEU A 190 -4.42 8.22 -38.84
N TYR A 191 -4.79 9.47 -38.78
CA TYR A 191 -5.53 10.03 -37.65
C TYR A 191 -7.02 9.64 -37.65
N VAL A 192 -7.56 9.32 -36.47
CA VAL A 192 -8.97 9.00 -36.27
C VAL A 192 -9.83 10.27 -36.31
N GLU A 193 -9.36 11.34 -35.69
CA GLU A 193 -10.05 12.62 -35.65
C GLU A 193 -9.76 13.44 -36.91
N ALA A 194 -10.82 13.85 -37.58
CA ALA A 194 -10.71 14.80 -38.69
C ALA A 194 -10.13 16.12 -38.22
N GLY A 195 -9.22 16.70 -39.02
CA GLY A 195 -8.56 17.98 -38.66
C GLY A 195 -7.36 17.85 -37.73
N ARG A 196 -7.02 16.64 -37.27
CA ARG A 196 -5.90 16.44 -36.32
C ARG A 196 -4.54 16.70 -36.98
N ARG A 197 -4.41 16.36 -38.26
CA ARG A 197 -3.19 16.66 -39.04
C ARG A 197 -3.03 18.16 -39.26
N GLU A 198 -4.09 18.87 -39.54
CA GLU A 198 -4.11 20.32 -39.74
C GLU A 198 -3.68 21.03 -38.43
N GLU A 199 -4.18 20.54 -37.32
CA GLU A 199 -3.77 21.04 -36.01
C GLU A 199 -2.27 20.81 -35.74
N PHE A 200 -1.76 19.60 -36.02
CA PHE A 200 -0.35 19.29 -35.95
C PHE A 200 0.49 20.27 -36.80
N VAL A 201 0.14 20.43 -38.07
CA VAL A 201 0.86 21.32 -38.99
C VAL A 201 0.82 22.76 -38.49
N ARG A 202 -0.33 23.24 -38.03
CA ARG A 202 -0.49 24.61 -37.46
C ARG A 202 0.42 24.83 -36.25
N LEU A 203 0.46 23.86 -35.33
CA LEU A 203 1.31 23.97 -34.14
C LEU A 203 2.79 23.92 -34.51
N MET A 204 3.18 23.08 -35.48
CA MET A 204 4.55 23.01 -35.98
C MET A 204 4.98 24.27 -36.71
N GLN A 205 4.07 24.97 -37.41
CA GLN A 205 4.37 26.27 -38.03
C GLN A 205 4.56 27.38 -36.99
N LEU A 206 3.89 27.27 -35.85
CA LEU A 206 3.93 28.28 -34.80
C LEU A 206 5.17 28.14 -33.87
N HIS A 207 5.57 26.88 -33.58
CA HIS A 207 6.54 26.60 -32.54
C HIS A 207 7.81 25.87 -33.01
N ASP A 208 7.86 25.40 -34.26
CA ASP A 208 8.93 24.54 -34.81
C ASP A 208 9.20 23.24 -34.04
N THR A 209 8.61 23.07 -32.87
CA THR A 209 8.70 21.87 -32.02
C THR A 209 7.35 21.55 -31.40
N LEU A 210 7.08 20.26 -31.21
CA LEU A 210 5.87 19.75 -30.58
C LEU A 210 6.26 18.60 -29.66
N SER A 211 5.79 18.60 -28.42
CA SER A 211 6.06 17.54 -27.46
C SER A 211 4.75 17.03 -26.86
N GLY A 212 4.64 15.70 -26.77
CA GLY A 212 3.50 15.03 -26.18
C GLY A 212 2.19 15.28 -26.91
N PHE A 213 2.21 15.37 -28.24
CA PHE A 213 0.98 15.51 -29.05
C PHE A 213 0.24 14.18 -29.08
N GLU A 214 -0.75 14.04 -28.22
CA GLU A 214 -1.53 12.82 -28.07
C GLU A 214 -2.64 12.74 -29.13
N SER A 215 -2.69 11.64 -29.87
CA SER A 215 -3.67 11.42 -30.93
C SER A 215 -4.13 9.96 -30.99
N ARG A 216 -5.34 9.73 -31.48
CA ARG A 216 -5.77 8.39 -31.87
C ARG A 216 -5.46 8.15 -33.33
N ILE A 217 -4.89 6.99 -33.61
CA ILE A 217 -4.56 6.59 -34.98
C ILE A 217 -5.11 5.21 -35.32
N TYR A 218 -5.27 4.96 -36.62
CA TYR A 218 -5.56 3.63 -37.13
C TYR A 218 -4.28 2.86 -37.38
N ARG A 219 -4.21 1.62 -36.89
CA ARG A 219 -3.22 0.63 -37.32
C ARG A 219 -3.62 0.04 -38.67
N LYS A 220 -2.69 -0.70 -39.28
CA LYS A 220 -2.91 -1.42 -40.56
C LYS A 220 -4.14 -2.33 -40.52
N ASP A 221 -4.42 -2.98 -39.42
CA ASP A 221 -5.56 -3.89 -39.21
C ASP A 221 -6.88 -3.16 -38.91
N GLY A 222 -6.88 -1.84 -38.85
CA GLY A 222 -8.04 -1.00 -38.53
C GLY A 222 -8.26 -0.81 -37.03
N SER A 223 -7.46 -1.41 -36.15
CA SER A 223 -7.51 -1.15 -34.72
C SER A 223 -7.08 0.28 -34.40
N ILE A 224 -7.62 0.84 -33.31
CA ILE A 224 -7.33 2.21 -32.87
C ILE A 224 -6.40 2.15 -31.64
N ILE A 225 -5.33 2.93 -31.70
CA ILE A 225 -4.42 3.12 -30.57
C ILE A 225 -4.26 4.61 -30.26
N TRP A 226 -3.82 4.89 -29.04
CA TRP A 226 -3.36 6.20 -28.65
C TRP A 226 -1.85 6.29 -28.85
N ILE A 227 -1.41 7.36 -29.50
CA ILE A 227 0.02 7.69 -29.62
C ILE A 227 0.32 9.05 -29.01
N ALA A 228 1.58 9.23 -28.58
CA ALA A 228 2.16 10.53 -28.28
C ALA A 228 3.29 10.80 -29.27
N GLU A 229 3.25 11.97 -29.91
CA GLU A 229 4.24 12.39 -30.90
C GLU A 229 5.09 13.51 -30.32
N ASN A 230 6.42 13.37 -30.42
CA ASN A 230 7.38 14.44 -30.22
C ASN A 230 8.01 14.75 -31.57
N CYS A 231 7.95 16.00 -32.00
CA CYS A 231 8.35 16.34 -33.36
C CYS A 231 9.06 17.71 -33.41
N ARG A 232 9.99 17.83 -34.36
CA ARG A 232 10.62 19.12 -34.71
C ARG A 232 10.64 19.34 -36.20
N ALA A 233 10.60 20.60 -36.61
CA ALA A 233 10.78 21.04 -37.98
C ALA A 233 12.29 21.24 -38.27
N VAL A 234 12.76 20.65 -39.35
CA VAL A 234 14.12 20.87 -39.83
C VAL A 234 14.09 21.76 -41.07
N ARG A 235 14.86 22.87 -41.00
CA ARG A 235 14.87 23.90 -42.04
C ARG A 235 16.26 24.00 -42.69
N ASP A 236 16.30 24.48 -43.93
CA ASP A 236 17.56 24.80 -44.61
C ASP A 236 18.16 26.14 -44.10
N THR A 237 19.33 26.47 -44.56
CA THR A 237 20.04 27.72 -44.21
C THR A 237 19.30 29.00 -44.65
N LYS A 238 18.26 28.85 -45.49
CA LYS A 238 17.36 29.97 -45.95
C LYS A 238 16.03 29.97 -45.23
N GLY A 239 15.85 29.13 -44.18
CA GLY A 239 14.63 29.04 -43.38
C GLY A 239 13.49 28.24 -44.02
N ARG A 240 13.70 27.59 -45.16
CA ARG A 240 12.66 26.75 -45.80
C ARG A 240 12.57 25.40 -45.09
N LEU A 241 11.33 24.99 -44.77
CA LEU A 241 11.06 23.68 -44.16
C LEU A 241 11.49 22.56 -45.13
N LEU A 242 12.36 21.70 -44.67
CA LEU A 242 12.83 20.52 -45.39
C LEU A 242 11.99 19.29 -45.04
N TYR A 243 11.84 18.99 -43.78
CA TYR A 243 11.08 17.85 -43.26
C TYR A 243 10.72 18.03 -41.79
N TYR A 244 9.81 17.21 -41.31
CA TYR A 244 9.55 16.98 -39.88
C TYR A 244 10.25 15.70 -39.45
N GLU A 245 10.82 15.68 -38.27
CA GLU A 245 11.35 14.46 -37.67
C GLU A 245 10.97 14.37 -36.20
N GLY A 246 10.80 13.15 -35.69
CA GLY A 246 10.37 12.97 -34.32
C GLY A 246 10.22 11.54 -33.91
N THR A 247 9.62 11.37 -32.72
CA THR A 247 9.34 10.07 -32.12
C THR A 247 7.86 9.87 -31.91
N VAL A 248 7.43 8.61 -31.90
CA VAL A 248 6.08 8.16 -31.61
C VAL A 248 6.14 7.10 -30.52
N GLU A 249 5.35 7.28 -29.48
CA GLU A 249 5.14 6.30 -28.41
C GLU A 249 3.69 5.79 -28.44
N ASP A 250 3.48 4.48 -28.29
CA ASP A 250 2.16 3.91 -28.04
C ASP A 250 1.78 4.09 -26.56
N ILE A 251 0.86 4.99 -26.29
CA ILE A 251 0.38 5.32 -24.94
C ILE A 251 -0.97 4.68 -24.62
N SER A 252 -1.41 3.66 -25.39
CA SER A 252 -2.73 3.04 -25.21
C SER A 252 -2.88 2.38 -23.84
N GLU A 253 -1.83 1.76 -23.31
CA GLU A 253 -1.84 1.14 -21.98
C GLU A 253 -1.94 2.22 -20.89
N ARG A 254 -1.19 3.31 -21.01
CA ARG A 254 -1.28 4.45 -20.11
C ARG A 254 -2.70 5.03 -20.07
N LYS A 255 -3.31 5.26 -21.23
CA LYS A 255 -4.69 5.79 -21.34
C LYS A 255 -5.74 4.86 -20.75
N ARG A 256 -5.59 3.53 -20.92
CA ARG A 256 -6.49 2.56 -20.28
C ARG A 256 -6.37 2.60 -18.75
N SER A 257 -5.15 2.65 -18.25
CA SER A 257 -4.90 2.73 -16.81
C SER A 257 -5.44 4.03 -16.20
N GLU A 258 -5.23 5.17 -16.85
CA GLU A 258 -5.78 6.47 -16.44
C GLU A 258 -7.31 6.43 -16.34
N GLU A 259 -7.99 5.86 -17.36
CA GLU A 259 -9.44 5.73 -17.36
C GLU A 259 -9.96 4.78 -16.28
N GLN A 260 -9.26 3.65 -16.04
CA GLN A 260 -9.61 2.72 -14.96
C GLN A 260 -9.48 3.39 -13.59
N ILE A 261 -8.39 4.12 -13.35
CA ILE A 261 -8.18 4.87 -12.11
C ILE A 261 -9.29 5.92 -11.93
N ARG A 262 -9.62 6.66 -12.98
CA ARG A 262 -10.68 7.67 -12.96
C ARG A 262 -12.04 7.07 -12.57
N ARG A 263 -12.41 5.92 -13.17
CA ARG A 263 -13.66 5.20 -12.85
C ARG A 263 -13.66 4.70 -11.40
N ALA A 264 -12.59 4.01 -10.99
CA ALA A 264 -12.47 3.50 -9.63
C ALA A 264 -12.52 4.62 -8.56
N THR A 265 -11.88 5.76 -8.83
CA THR A 265 -11.92 6.92 -7.92
C THR A 265 -13.33 7.50 -7.81
N SER A 266 -14.06 7.59 -8.92
CA SER A 266 -15.45 8.07 -8.92
C SER A 266 -16.38 7.14 -8.14
N GLU A 267 -16.27 5.82 -8.34
CA GLU A 267 -17.04 4.81 -7.61
C GLU A 267 -16.71 4.82 -6.11
N LEU A 268 -15.44 4.92 -5.75
CA LEU A 268 -15.00 5.00 -4.35
C LEU A 268 -15.54 6.26 -3.67
N SER A 269 -15.51 7.41 -4.33
CA SER A 269 -16.06 8.66 -3.78
C SER A 269 -17.57 8.53 -3.50
N ARG A 270 -18.32 7.96 -4.43
CA ARG A 270 -19.75 7.73 -4.27
C ARG A 270 -20.04 6.77 -3.11
N SER A 271 -19.34 5.64 -3.05
CA SER A 271 -19.50 4.66 -1.95
C SER A 271 -19.16 5.27 -0.59
N ARG A 272 -18.13 6.12 -0.54
CA ARG A 272 -17.74 6.83 0.70
C ARG A 272 -18.82 7.81 1.16
N GLU A 273 -19.46 8.54 0.26
CA GLU A 273 -20.56 9.46 0.59
C GLU A 273 -21.79 8.68 1.11
N GLU A 274 -22.16 7.58 0.43
CA GLU A 274 -23.26 6.72 0.87
C GLU A 274 -23.00 6.12 2.27
N LEU A 275 -21.77 5.68 2.54
CA LEU A 275 -21.39 5.15 3.85
C LEU A 275 -21.42 6.22 4.93
N ARG A 276 -20.94 7.43 4.65
CA ARG A 276 -21.00 8.56 5.58
C ARG A 276 -22.44 8.92 5.94
N ALA A 277 -23.31 8.99 4.94
CA ALA A 277 -24.73 9.27 5.19
C ALA A 277 -25.38 8.21 6.07
N LYS A 278 -25.11 6.91 5.83
CA LYS A 278 -25.60 5.81 6.67
C LYS A 278 -25.07 5.87 8.12
N ASN A 279 -23.77 6.16 8.28
CA ASN A 279 -23.17 6.28 9.60
C ASN A 279 -23.77 7.45 10.38
N GLN A 280 -23.99 8.59 9.74
CA GLN A 280 -24.62 9.75 10.39
C GLN A 280 -26.04 9.42 10.91
N VAL A 281 -26.86 8.76 10.09
CA VAL A 281 -28.19 8.31 10.52
C VAL A 281 -28.11 7.32 11.69
N MET A 282 -27.12 6.41 11.66
CA MET A 282 -26.93 5.44 12.73
C MET A 282 -26.49 6.12 14.03
N GLU A 283 -25.59 7.10 13.98
CA GLU A 283 -25.15 7.89 15.14
C GLU A 283 -26.32 8.68 15.76
N GLU A 284 -27.19 9.29 14.95
CA GLU A 284 -28.40 9.97 15.42
C GLU A 284 -29.36 9.02 16.14
N ASN A 285 -29.57 7.82 15.57
CA ASN A 285 -30.42 6.81 16.19
C ASN A 285 -29.85 6.32 17.52
N LEU A 286 -28.53 6.08 17.59
CA LEU A 286 -27.85 5.69 18.84
C LEU A 286 -27.94 6.80 19.90
N ARG A 287 -27.79 8.07 19.50
CA ARG A 287 -27.93 9.20 20.40
C ARG A 287 -29.36 9.27 20.99
N THR A 288 -30.37 9.08 20.16
CA THR A 288 -31.77 9.06 20.61
C THR A 288 -32.03 7.88 21.57
N ALA A 289 -31.48 6.69 21.25
CA ALA A 289 -31.59 5.53 22.14
C ALA A 289 -30.93 5.80 23.51
N ARG A 290 -29.76 6.44 23.53
CA ARG A 290 -29.10 6.88 24.78
C ARG A 290 -29.93 7.86 25.58
N GLU A 291 -30.52 8.86 24.93
CA GLU A 291 -31.38 9.84 25.61
C GLU A 291 -32.60 9.16 26.30
N ILE A 292 -33.20 8.18 25.59
CA ILE A 292 -34.29 7.38 26.16
C ILE A 292 -33.80 6.55 27.36
N GLN A 293 -32.65 5.89 27.23
CA GLN A 293 -32.08 5.07 28.29
C GLN A 293 -31.75 5.89 29.55
N LEU A 294 -31.13 7.05 29.38
CA LEU A 294 -30.83 7.97 30.49
C LEU A 294 -32.12 8.47 31.17
N ALA A 295 -33.20 8.68 30.42
CA ALA A 295 -34.50 9.06 30.98
C ALA A 295 -35.16 7.92 31.77
N MET A 296 -34.73 6.68 31.59
CA MET A 296 -35.20 5.53 32.36
C MET A 296 -34.56 5.46 33.76
N LEU A 297 -33.39 6.07 33.96
CA LEU A 297 -32.71 6.11 35.24
C LEU A 297 -33.40 7.08 36.19
N PRO A 298 -33.31 6.86 37.52
CA PRO A 298 -33.93 7.75 38.52
C PRO A 298 -33.41 9.19 38.38
N GLN A 299 -34.29 10.11 38.03
CA GLN A 299 -33.99 11.55 37.94
C GLN A 299 -34.06 12.24 39.30
N GLN A 300 -34.85 11.68 40.22
CA GLN A 300 -35.01 12.14 41.61
C GLN A 300 -35.08 10.92 42.51
N TYR A 301 -34.53 11.05 43.70
CA TYR A 301 -34.59 9.99 44.70
C TYR A 301 -35.74 10.18 45.65
N PRO A 302 -36.38 9.09 46.15
CA PRO A 302 -37.41 9.18 47.17
C PRO A 302 -36.82 9.58 48.53
N CYS A 303 -37.60 10.33 49.30
CA CYS A 303 -37.26 10.69 50.69
C CYS A 303 -37.96 9.75 51.68
N PHE A 304 -37.30 9.51 52.81
CA PHE A 304 -37.78 8.60 53.84
C PHE A 304 -37.80 9.28 55.22
N PRO A 305 -38.98 9.48 55.86
CA PRO A 305 -40.30 9.30 55.24
C PRO A 305 -40.59 10.29 54.11
N ALA A 306 -41.60 10.03 53.29
CA ALA A 306 -41.86 10.81 52.06
C ALA A 306 -42.19 12.30 52.34
N THR A 307 -42.43 12.67 53.57
CA THR A 307 -42.81 14.03 54.01
C THR A 307 -41.64 14.94 54.37
N VAL A 308 -40.41 14.41 54.42
CA VAL A 308 -39.19 15.18 54.78
C VAL A 308 -38.43 15.69 53.51
N SER A 309 -37.56 16.68 53.72
CA SER A 309 -36.69 17.15 52.68
C SER A 309 -35.58 16.11 52.36
N VAL A 310 -34.87 16.28 51.22
CA VAL A 310 -33.76 15.40 50.82
C VAL A 310 -32.64 15.40 51.88
N GLU A 311 -32.39 16.54 52.51
CA GLU A 311 -31.37 16.72 53.55
C GLU A 311 -31.72 15.95 54.82
N GLU A 312 -32.99 15.84 55.11
CA GLU A 312 -33.55 15.19 56.35
C GLU A 312 -33.89 13.72 56.10
N SER A 313 -33.84 13.25 54.88
CA SER A 313 -34.16 11.85 54.54
C SER A 313 -33.23 10.87 55.27
N ALA A 314 -33.82 9.80 55.80
CA ALA A 314 -33.11 8.72 56.47
C ALA A 314 -32.18 7.97 55.52
N PHE A 315 -32.56 7.85 54.27
CA PHE A 315 -31.68 7.30 53.22
C PHE A 315 -31.29 8.39 52.23
N LYS A 316 -30.00 8.46 51.93
CA LYS A 316 -29.41 9.32 50.88
C LYS A 316 -28.82 8.46 49.78
N PHE A 317 -29.02 8.89 48.54
CA PHE A 317 -28.56 8.12 47.37
C PHE A 317 -27.57 8.93 46.53
N VAL A 318 -26.66 8.22 45.94
CA VAL A 318 -25.70 8.74 44.97
C VAL A 318 -25.46 7.71 43.86
N HIS A 319 -25.26 8.14 42.63
CA HIS A 319 -24.86 7.24 41.56
C HIS A 319 -23.81 7.85 40.66
N ARG A 320 -23.10 6.97 39.93
CA ARG A 320 -22.29 7.29 38.77
C ARG A 320 -22.64 6.28 37.69
N TYR A 321 -22.86 6.77 36.47
CA TYR A 321 -23.27 5.95 35.34
C TYR A 321 -22.48 6.38 34.12
N GLN A 322 -21.63 5.49 33.58
CA GLN A 322 -20.72 5.75 32.49
C GLN A 322 -20.81 4.60 31.49
N PRO A 323 -21.60 4.75 30.42
CA PRO A 323 -21.64 3.78 29.34
C PRO A 323 -20.28 3.72 28.62
N ALA A 324 -19.81 2.52 28.31
CA ALA A 324 -18.60 2.30 27.48
C ALA A 324 -18.87 2.69 26.02
N GLU A 325 -20.09 2.42 25.54
CA GLU A 325 -20.53 2.79 24.18
C GLU A 325 -21.65 3.86 24.23
N SER A 326 -22.34 3.99 23.09
CA SER A 326 -23.47 4.93 22.98
C SER A 326 -24.64 4.59 23.91
N VAL A 327 -24.88 3.30 24.12
CA VAL A 327 -25.93 2.76 25.02
C VAL A 327 -25.35 1.61 25.84
N SER A 328 -25.90 1.33 27.00
CA SER A 328 -25.33 0.45 28.02
C SER A 328 -26.21 -0.77 28.33
N GLY A 329 -25.56 -1.88 28.75
CA GLY A 329 -26.20 -3.03 29.35
C GLY A 329 -26.56 -2.85 30.82
N ASP A 330 -26.00 -1.86 31.49
CA ASP A 330 -26.26 -1.56 32.90
C ASP A 330 -27.58 -0.83 33.11
N PHE A 331 -28.24 -1.17 34.20
CA PHE A 331 -29.44 -0.47 34.65
C PHE A 331 -29.58 -0.53 36.18
N PHE A 332 -30.09 0.53 36.76
CA PHE A 332 -30.49 0.54 38.17
C PHE A 332 -31.81 1.28 38.39
N SER A 333 -32.49 0.94 39.48
CA SER A 333 -33.66 1.66 39.94
C SER A 333 -33.69 1.77 41.46
N ILE A 334 -34.31 2.86 41.95
CA ILE A 334 -34.55 3.14 43.39
C ILE A 334 -36.03 3.46 43.53
N THR A 335 -36.75 2.62 44.28
CA THR A 335 -38.19 2.68 44.36
C THR A 335 -38.63 2.72 45.82
N ALA A 336 -39.46 3.71 46.21
CA ALA A 336 -40.14 3.69 47.50
C ALA A 336 -41.20 2.59 47.49
N LEU A 337 -41.11 1.65 48.43
CA LEU A 337 -42.07 0.57 48.62
C LEU A 337 -43.11 0.90 49.69
N SER A 338 -42.69 1.71 50.67
CA SER A 338 -43.56 2.30 51.73
C SER A 338 -42.90 3.57 52.28
N ASP A 339 -43.48 4.20 53.27
CA ASP A 339 -42.88 5.35 53.98
C ASP A 339 -41.54 4.99 54.67
N ALA A 340 -41.31 3.70 54.97
CA ALA A 340 -40.14 3.22 55.69
C ALA A 340 -39.23 2.31 54.86
N GLU A 341 -39.67 1.84 53.69
CA GLU A 341 -38.91 0.83 52.89
C GLU A 341 -38.59 1.29 51.49
N VAL A 342 -37.35 1.07 51.11
CA VAL A 342 -36.83 1.35 49.77
C VAL A 342 -36.32 0.07 49.12
N GLY A 343 -36.69 -0.14 47.86
CA GLY A 343 -36.07 -1.15 46.97
C GLY A 343 -34.99 -0.52 46.11
N VAL A 344 -33.80 -1.12 46.09
CA VAL A 344 -32.69 -0.75 45.18
C VAL A 344 -32.35 -1.95 44.33
N PHE A 345 -32.47 -1.78 43.05
CA PHE A 345 -32.15 -2.79 42.02
C PHE A 345 -31.01 -2.32 41.16
N ILE A 346 -30.08 -3.21 40.86
CA ILE A 346 -28.99 -3.02 39.87
C ILE A 346 -28.86 -4.29 39.06
N CYS A 347 -28.61 -4.15 37.76
CA CYS A 347 -28.35 -5.26 36.89
C CYS A 347 -27.38 -4.87 35.76
N ASP A 348 -26.72 -5.88 35.20
CA ASP A 348 -25.91 -5.81 34.02
C ASP A 348 -26.29 -6.94 33.05
N VAL A 349 -26.53 -6.59 31.79
CA VAL A 349 -26.92 -7.49 30.71
C VAL A 349 -25.69 -7.85 29.89
N THR A 350 -25.37 -9.15 29.78
CA THR A 350 -24.22 -9.62 29.02
C THR A 350 -24.15 -9.01 27.62
N GLY A 351 -22.97 -8.42 27.29
CA GLY A 351 -22.70 -7.72 26.05
C GLY A 351 -23.10 -6.25 26.11
N HIS A 352 -22.77 -5.52 25.07
CA HIS A 352 -22.94 -4.07 25.02
C HIS A 352 -23.79 -3.64 23.81
N GLY A 353 -24.14 -2.37 23.75
CA GLY A 353 -24.86 -1.76 22.65
C GLY A 353 -26.37 -1.98 22.67
N VAL A 354 -27.01 -1.81 21.52
CA VAL A 354 -28.49 -1.72 21.36
C VAL A 354 -29.23 -2.95 21.92
N ARG A 355 -28.66 -4.15 21.77
CA ARG A 355 -29.30 -5.39 22.24
C ARG A 355 -29.40 -5.40 23.76
N ALA A 356 -28.32 -5.10 24.46
CA ALA A 356 -28.29 -5.03 25.91
C ALA A 356 -29.24 -3.91 26.42
N ALA A 357 -29.21 -2.74 25.78
CA ALA A 357 -30.11 -1.62 26.10
C ALA A 357 -31.61 -1.94 25.94
N LEU A 358 -31.98 -2.77 24.97
CA LEU A 358 -33.36 -3.23 24.82
C LEU A 358 -33.78 -4.17 25.96
N VAL A 359 -32.86 -5.05 26.39
CA VAL A 359 -33.13 -5.95 27.54
C VAL A 359 -33.23 -5.16 28.84
N THR A 360 -32.39 -4.13 29.06
CA THR A 360 -32.51 -3.25 30.23
C THR A 360 -33.87 -2.53 30.27
N ALA A 361 -34.38 -2.11 29.09
CA ALA A 361 -35.72 -1.52 29.00
C ALA A 361 -36.84 -2.51 29.37
N MET A 362 -36.72 -3.78 28.94
CA MET A 362 -37.64 -4.85 29.31
C MET A 362 -37.58 -5.12 30.83
N ILE A 363 -36.39 -5.25 31.40
CA ILE A 363 -36.18 -5.45 32.83
C ILE A 363 -36.81 -4.33 33.64
N ARG A 364 -36.63 -3.06 33.22
CA ARG A 364 -37.28 -1.92 33.85
C ARG A 364 -38.82 -2.06 33.87
N ALA A 365 -39.40 -2.41 32.73
CA ALA A 365 -40.87 -2.57 32.64
C ALA A 365 -41.35 -3.70 33.54
N LEU A 366 -40.68 -4.84 33.55
CA LEU A 366 -40.97 -5.98 34.41
C LEU A 366 -40.80 -5.63 35.90
N ALA A 367 -39.71 -4.94 36.27
CA ALA A 367 -39.48 -4.51 37.65
C ALA A 367 -40.59 -3.58 38.18
N GLU A 368 -41.14 -2.73 37.32
CA GLU A 368 -42.26 -1.85 37.66
C GLU A 368 -43.55 -2.66 37.89
N GLU A 369 -43.81 -3.68 37.05
CA GLU A 369 -44.98 -4.58 37.19
C GLU A 369 -44.87 -5.43 38.45
N LEU A 370 -43.67 -5.82 38.87
CA LEU A 370 -43.41 -6.68 40.03
C LEU A 370 -43.36 -5.96 41.38
N LYS A 371 -43.69 -4.66 41.44
CA LYS A 371 -43.79 -3.91 42.71
C LYS A 371 -44.56 -4.63 43.82
N PRO A 372 -45.67 -5.34 43.56
CA PRO A 372 -46.36 -6.07 44.61
C PRO A 372 -45.55 -7.17 45.31
N LEU A 373 -44.51 -7.70 44.63
CA LEU A 373 -43.58 -8.72 45.15
C LEU A 373 -42.28 -8.13 45.69
N ALA A 374 -42.08 -6.83 45.52
CA ALA A 374 -40.82 -6.15 45.76
C ALA A 374 -40.33 -6.19 47.22
N LEU A 375 -41.19 -6.48 48.19
CA LEU A 375 -40.81 -6.60 49.61
C LEU A 375 -39.95 -7.85 49.92
N ASP A 376 -40.04 -8.90 49.09
CA ASP A 376 -39.20 -10.09 49.22
C ASP A 376 -38.23 -10.21 48.01
N PRO A 377 -36.94 -9.87 48.19
CA PRO A 377 -35.96 -9.86 47.14
C PRO A 377 -35.84 -11.20 46.36
N GLY A 378 -35.92 -12.33 47.03
CA GLY A 378 -35.84 -13.65 46.40
C GLY A 378 -37.02 -13.93 45.49
N SER A 379 -38.24 -13.65 45.94
CA SER A 379 -39.46 -13.82 45.13
C SER A 379 -39.49 -12.84 43.95
N PHE A 380 -39.01 -11.61 44.14
CA PHE A 380 -38.90 -10.61 43.08
C PHE A 380 -37.97 -11.10 41.97
N LEU A 381 -36.73 -11.50 42.29
CA LEU A 381 -35.78 -11.99 41.29
C LEU A 381 -36.25 -13.25 40.61
N ARG A 382 -36.90 -14.19 41.32
CA ARG A 382 -37.45 -15.42 40.73
C ARG A 382 -38.52 -15.11 39.70
N LYS A 383 -39.45 -14.23 40.01
CA LYS A 383 -40.52 -13.85 39.09
C LYS A 383 -39.97 -13.08 37.89
N LEU A 384 -39.04 -12.14 38.13
CA LEU A 384 -38.33 -11.39 37.07
C LEU A 384 -37.62 -12.34 36.12
N ASN A 385 -36.91 -13.37 36.64
CA ASN A 385 -36.25 -14.38 35.84
C ASN A 385 -37.23 -15.16 34.95
N SER A 386 -38.35 -15.63 35.55
CA SER A 386 -39.37 -16.40 34.81
C SER A 386 -39.95 -15.61 33.64
N ASP A 387 -40.26 -14.32 33.86
CA ASP A 387 -40.83 -13.45 32.84
C ASP A 387 -39.80 -13.12 31.76
N LEU A 388 -38.57 -12.82 32.16
CA LEU A 388 -37.46 -12.54 31.25
C LEU A 388 -37.13 -13.77 30.36
N CYS A 389 -37.05 -14.98 30.97
CA CYS A 389 -36.85 -16.22 30.20
C CYS A 389 -37.96 -16.44 29.17
N SER A 390 -39.22 -16.19 29.57
CA SER A 390 -40.36 -16.32 28.65
C SER A 390 -40.27 -15.40 27.44
N ILE A 391 -39.81 -14.17 27.61
CA ILE A 391 -39.65 -13.17 26.55
C ILE A 391 -38.45 -13.54 25.66
N LEU A 392 -37.33 -13.92 26.25
CA LEU A 392 -36.06 -14.16 25.53
C LEU A 392 -35.95 -15.52 24.85
N LYS A 393 -36.83 -16.50 25.14
CA LYS A 393 -36.82 -17.86 24.57
C LYS A 393 -36.71 -17.90 23.03
N ASN A 394 -37.20 -16.89 22.34
CA ASN A 394 -37.28 -16.83 20.89
C ASN A 394 -36.23 -15.91 20.24
N THR A 395 -35.27 -15.39 20.99
CA THR A 395 -34.30 -14.38 20.45
C THR A 395 -33.06 -14.99 19.75
N GLY A 396 -32.94 -16.35 19.73
CA GLY A 396 -31.88 -17.07 19.00
C GLY A 396 -30.49 -16.99 19.63
N SER A 397 -30.27 -16.14 20.63
CA SER A 397 -29.01 -16.06 21.38
C SER A 397 -29.33 -15.87 22.85
N PRO A 398 -28.79 -16.71 23.75
CA PRO A 398 -29.00 -16.54 25.19
C PRO A 398 -28.43 -15.20 25.65
N MET A 399 -29.24 -14.36 26.27
CA MET A 399 -28.81 -13.15 26.93
C MET A 399 -28.97 -13.34 28.43
N LEU A 400 -27.84 -13.28 29.12
CA LEU A 400 -27.81 -13.42 30.57
C LEU A 400 -27.80 -12.03 31.20
N THR A 401 -28.38 -11.94 32.41
CA THR A 401 -28.37 -10.69 33.16
C THR A 401 -27.93 -10.97 34.59
N THR A 402 -26.86 -10.34 35.02
CA THR A 402 -26.53 -10.35 36.44
C THR A 402 -27.43 -9.32 37.16
N ALA A 403 -27.93 -9.64 38.32
CA ALA A 403 -28.81 -8.72 39.06
C ALA A 403 -28.64 -8.82 40.57
N PHE A 404 -28.75 -7.69 41.22
CA PHE A 404 -28.84 -7.61 42.68
C PHE A 404 -30.04 -6.75 43.08
N TYR A 405 -30.82 -7.25 44.01
CA TYR A 405 -31.96 -6.50 44.54
C TYR A 405 -31.92 -6.48 46.06
N MET A 406 -32.11 -5.32 46.67
CA MET A 406 -32.17 -5.16 48.10
C MET A 406 -33.36 -4.29 48.55
N VAL A 407 -33.87 -4.56 49.76
CA VAL A 407 -34.87 -3.78 50.43
C VAL A 407 -34.36 -3.34 51.80
N ALA A 408 -34.30 -2.04 52.02
CA ALA A 408 -33.87 -1.46 53.31
C ALA A 408 -35.03 -0.78 54.02
N ASN A 409 -35.10 -0.98 55.35
CA ASN A 409 -36.10 -0.36 56.21
C ASN A 409 -35.44 0.68 57.11
N CYS A 410 -35.84 1.93 57.01
CA CYS A 410 -35.24 3.05 57.72
C CYS A 410 -35.63 3.12 59.25
N GLU A 411 -36.69 2.47 59.68
CA GLU A 411 -37.04 2.43 61.07
C GLU A 411 -36.30 1.36 61.87
N THR A 412 -36.20 0.16 61.27
CA THR A 412 -35.55 -1.01 61.89
C THR A 412 -34.11 -1.16 61.62
N GLY A 413 -33.65 -0.62 60.48
CA GLY A 413 -32.32 -0.90 59.92
C GLY A 413 -32.20 -2.27 59.25
N ALA A 414 -33.29 -3.01 59.06
CA ALA A 414 -33.26 -4.29 58.36
C ALA A 414 -32.95 -4.09 56.89
N LEU A 415 -31.97 -4.88 56.37
CA LEU A 415 -31.58 -4.93 54.99
C LEU A 415 -31.75 -6.36 54.48
N ARG A 416 -32.74 -6.59 53.63
CA ARG A 416 -32.99 -7.85 52.95
C ARG A 416 -32.47 -7.76 51.52
N PHE A 417 -31.87 -8.83 51.00
CA PHE A 417 -31.34 -8.82 49.66
C PHE A 417 -31.28 -10.20 49.02
N ALA A 418 -31.27 -10.24 47.70
CA ALA A 418 -31.00 -11.42 46.90
C ALA A 418 -30.04 -11.06 45.73
N ASN A 419 -29.25 -12.04 45.30
CA ASN A 419 -28.23 -11.87 44.27
C ASN A 419 -28.38 -12.93 43.17
N ALA A 420 -28.49 -12.50 41.93
CA ALA A 420 -28.54 -13.34 40.74
C ALA A 420 -27.25 -13.18 39.93
N GLY A 421 -26.14 -13.73 40.44
CA GLY A 421 -24.84 -13.72 39.73
C GLY A 421 -24.13 -12.38 39.67
N HIS A 422 -24.66 -11.33 40.31
CA HIS A 422 -24.11 -9.98 40.26
C HIS A 422 -22.92 -9.80 41.22
N PRO A 423 -21.97 -8.88 40.93
CA PRO A 423 -20.91 -8.51 41.86
C PRO A 423 -21.48 -8.23 43.27
N LYS A 424 -20.77 -8.70 44.29
CA LYS A 424 -21.25 -8.56 45.66
C LYS A 424 -21.11 -7.10 46.12
N PRO A 425 -22.23 -6.39 46.45
CA PRO A 425 -22.14 -5.04 46.98
C PRO A 425 -21.28 -4.97 48.25
N LEU A 426 -20.69 -3.83 48.50
CA LEU A 426 -19.87 -3.57 49.68
C LEU A 426 -20.73 -2.87 50.76
N LEU A 427 -20.76 -3.47 51.95
CA LEU A 427 -21.26 -2.82 53.15
C LEU A 427 -20.12 -2.10 53.85
N VAL A 428 -20.20 -0.79 53.88
CA VAL A 428 -19.23 0.12 54.51
C VAL A 428 -19.73 0.55 55.85
N ARG A 429 -19.11 0.07 56.92
CA ARG A 429 -19.42 0.44 58.31
C ARG A 429 -18.41 1.43 58.84
N ARG A 430 -18.73 2.71 58.78
CA ARG A 430 -17.79 3.77 59.18
C ARG A 430 -17.44 3.70 60.68
N SER A 431 -18.42 3.37 61.54
CA SER A 431 -18.21 3.21 62.97
C SER A 431 -17.20 2.09 63.35
N GLU A 432 -17.15 1.05 62.52
CA GLU A 432 -16.25 -0.10 62.71
C GLU A 432 -14.96 0.00 61.88
N ASN A 433 -14.83 1.04 61.05
CA ASN A 433 -13.76 1.16 60.03
C ASN A 433 -13.62 -0.12 59.17
N SER A 434 -14.75 -0.69 58.76
CA SER A 434 -14.81 -1.97 58.05
C SER A 434 -15.56 -1.86 56.72
N VAL A 435 -15.03 -2.58 55.70
CA VAL A 435 -15.68 -2.74 54.39
C VAL A 435 -15.79 -4.23 54.11
N LYS A 436 -16.98 -4.76 53.95
CA LYS A 436 -17.23 -6.19 53.75
C LYS A 436 -18.21 -6.40 52.60
N PRO A 437 -18.04 -7.44 51.76
CA PRO A 437 -19.04 -7.78 50.79
C PRO A 437 -20.32 -8.32 51.47
N LEU A 438 -21.47 -7.99 50.89
CA LEU A 438 -22.75 -8.60 51.26
C LEU A 438 -22.76 -10.03 50.69
N VAL A 439 -22.81 -11.04 51.55
CA VAL A 439 -22.77 -12.45 51.18
C VAL A 439 -24.10 -13.10 51.50
N ASN A 440 -24.63 -13.89 50.59
CA ASN A 440 -25.82 -14.67 50.77
C ASN A 440 -25.66 -15.71 51.91
N ASN A 441 -26.70 -15.96 52.67
CA ASN A 441 -26.71 -16.94 53.75
C ASN A 441 -26.68 -18.40 53.25
N CYS A 442 -26.83 -18.65 51.95
CA CYS A 442 -26.82 -19.98 51.37
C CYS A 442 -25.41 -20.54 51.07
N GLY A 443 -24.33 -19.75 51.24
CA GLY A 443 -22.93 -20.21 51.09
C GLY A 443 -22.44 -20.43 49.67
N HIS A 444 -23.27 -20.26 48.64
CA HIS A 444 -22.89 -20.38 47.22
C HIS A 444 -23.51 -19.27 46.36
N SER A 445 -22.92 -18.98 45.20
CA SER A 445 -23.45 -18.02 44.24
C SER A 445 -24.70 -18.57 43.56
N GLN A 446 -25.72 -17.74 43.41
CA GLN A 446 -26.91 -18.06 42.64
C GLN A 446 -26.74 -17.65 41.19
N PRO A 447 -27.39 -18.35 40.21
CA PRO A 447 -27.17 -18.09 38.81
C PRO A 447 -27.69 -16.72 38.36
N ALA A 448 -27.11 -16.19 37.24
CA ALA A 448 -27.67 -15.00 36.58
C ALA A 448 -29.10 -15.26 36.05
N LEU A 449 -29.86 -14.18 35.88
CA LEU A 449 -31.17 -14.22 35.23
C LEU A 449 -31.04 -14.66 33.78
N GLY A 450 -32.00 -15.44 33.31
CA GLY A 450 -32.03 -15.94 31.93
C GLY A 450 -31.25 -17.25 31.72
N LEU A 451 -30.50 -17.75 32.74
CA LEU A 451 -29.70 -18.97 32.62
C LEU A 451 -30.51 -20.24 32.83
N PHE A 452 -31.41 -20.24 33.82
CA PHE A 452 -32.28 -21.37 34.15
C PHE A 452 -33.73 -20.91 34.29
N ASP A 453 -34.69 -21.80 34.02
CA ASP A 453 -36.12 -21.45 34.02
C ASP A 453 -36.66 -21.12 35.46
N ASP A 454 -36.23 -21.83 36.51
CA ASP A 454 -36.72 -21.63 37.88
C ASP A 454 -35.59 -21.85 38.92
N PRO A 455 -34.58 -20.98 38.98
CA PRO A 455 -33.53 -21.10 40.00
C PRO A 455 -34.03 -20.59 41.37
N PRO A 456 -33.53 -21.17 42.48
CA PRO A 456 -33.87 -20.73 43.80
C PRO A 456 -33.12 -19.43 44.18
N TYR A 457 -33.73 -18.25 44.04
CA TYR A 457 -33.20 -17.01 44.62
C TYR A 457 -33.63 -16.89 46.08
N ILE A 458 -32.61 -16.87 46.97
CA ILE A 458 -32.86 -16.88 48.44
C ILE A 458 -32.66 -15.47 48.96
N THR A 459 -33.67 -14.99 49.72
CA THR A 459 -33.58 -13.75 50.46
C THR A 459 -32.64 -13.93 51.66
N SER A 460 -31.62 -13.11 51.75
CA SER A 460 -30.69 -12.99 52.89
C SER A 460 -30.99 -11.68 53.62
N GLU A 461 -30.68 -11.64 54.92
CA GLU A 461 -30.94 -10.49 55.77
C GLU A 461 -29.75 -10.10 56.62
N THR A 462 -29.53 -8.81 56.79
CA THR A 462 -28.56 -8.20 57.72
C THR A 462 -29.14 -6.91 58.31
N VAL A 463 -28.43 -6.32 59.22
CA VAL A 463 -28.82 -5.06 59.82
C VAL A 463 -27.81 -3.98 59.51
N ILE A 464 -28.27 -2.80 59.12
CA ILE A 464 -27.50 -1.58 58.94
C ILE A 464 -27.84 -0.57 60.03
N SER A 465 -26.90 0.28 60.35
CA SER A 465 -26.99 1.32 61.36
C SER A 465 -26.79 2.71 60.75
N PRO A 466 -27.30 3.78 61.36
CA PRO A 466 -27.00 5.14 60.92
C PRO A 466 -25.48 5.36 60.76
N GLY A 467 -25.08 5.90 59.64
CA GLY A 467 -23.71 6.06 59.23
C GLY A 467 -23.17 4.95 58.32
N ASP A 468 -23.87 3.81 58.20
CA ASP A 468 -23.53 2.75 57.26
C ASP A 468 -23.87 3.15 55.82
N PHE A 469 -23.07 2.61 54.86
CA PHE A 469 -23.20 2.87 53.44
C PHE A 469 -23.16 1.57 52.66
N VAL A 470 -24.09 1.36 51.73
CA VAL A 470 -24.08 0.21 50.83
C VAL A 470 -23.71 0.69 49.43
N MET A 471 -22.64 0.12 48.86
CA MET A 471 -22.13 0.39 47.53
C MET A 471 -22.41 -0.79 46.61
N LEU A 472 -23.27 -0.57 45.63
CA LEU A 472 -23.55 -1.49 44.54
C LEU A 472 -22.75 -1.06 43.29
N PHE A 473 -22.31 -2.00 42.48
CA PHE A 473 -21.52 -1.71 41.30
C PHE A 473 -21.55 -2.86 40.30
N THR A 474 -21.38 -2.55 39.01
CA THR A 474 -21.21 -3.52 37.92
C THR A 474 -19.73 -3.90 37.73
N ASP A 475 -19.47 -4.98 37.01
CA ASP A 475 -18.13 -5.55 36.86
C ASP A 475 -17.19 -4.66 36.05
N GLY A 476 -17.69 -3.82 35.11
CA GLY A 476 -16.88 -2.83 34.42
C GLY A 476 -16.08 -1.90 35.32
N LEU A 477 -16.46 -1.78 36.63
CA LEU A 477 -15.68 -1.01 37.59
C LEU A 477 -14.34 -1.66 37.95
N TYR A 478 -14.22 -3.00 37.90
CA TYR A 478 -13.03 -3.72 38.35
C TYR A 478 -12.48 -4.67 37.29
N GLU A 479 -13.15 -4.90 36.15
CA GLU A 479 -12.65 -5.63 34.98
C GLU A 479 -11.83 -4.71 34.08
N VAL A 480 -10.88 -3.99 34.69
CA VAL A 480 -10.02 -3.01 34.00
C VAL A 480 -8.60 -3.54 33.95
N GLN A 481 -7.97 -3.42 32.78
CA GLN A 481 -6.58 -3.81 32.59
C GLN A 481 -5.63 -2.64 32.85
N GLY A 482 -4.57 -2.92 33.64
CA GLY A 482 -3.48 -2.01 33.89
C GLY A 482 -2.23 -2.31 33.05
N GLN A 483 -1.08 -1.78 33.48
CA GLN A 483 0.21 -2.11 32.86
C GLN A 483 0.49 -3.61 32.95
N ASN A 484 1.06 -4.18 31.88
CA ASN A 484 1.44 -5.60 31.79
C ASN A 484 0.26 -6.59 31.92
N GLU A 485 -0.94 -6.20 31.48
CA GLU A 485 -2.14 -7.05 31.54
C GLU A 485 -2.60 -7.40 32.99
N GLU A 486 -2.16 -6.65 33.97
CA GLU A 486 -2.64 -6.82 35.35
C GLU A 486 -4.11 -6.39 35.45
N LEU A 487 -4.98 -7.26 36.00
CA LEU A 487 -6.39 -6.97 36.22
C LEU A 487 -6.61 -6.23 37.54
N TYR A 488 -7.50 -5.22 37.54
CA TYR A 488 -7.95 -4.54 38.74
C TYR A 488 -9.00 -5.40 39.47
N SER A 489 -8.58 -6.13 40.47
CA SER A 489 -9.46 -7.10 41.14
C SER A 489 -10.51 -6.46 42.08
N GLN A 490 -11.61 -7.19 42.35
CA GLN A 490 -12.62 -6.80 43.35
C GLN A 490 -12.01 -6.65 44.76
N GLN A 491 -10.93 -7.39 45.08
CA GLN A 491 -10.22 -7.23 46.36
C GLN A 491 -9.52 -5.87 46.43
N ARG A 492 -8.94 -5.41 45.35
CA ARG A 492 -8.29 -4.09 45.26
C ARG A 492 -9.35 -2.98 45.39
N LEU A 493 -10.49 -3.13 44.72
CA LEU A 493 -11.62 -2.21 44.89
C LEU A 493 -12.05 -2.08 46.36
N GLN A 494 -12.18 -3.23 47.07
CA GLN A 494 -12.54 -3.22 48.49
C GLN A 494 -11.51 -2.48 49.35
N LEU A 495 -10.21 -2.61 49.06
CA LEU A 495 -9.15 -1.89 49.78
C LEU A 495 -9.21 -0.39 49.50
N GLU A 496 -9.45 0.03 48.26
CA GLU A 496 -9.55 1.45 47.91
C GLU A 496 -10.79 2.09 48.56
N VAL A 497 -11.94 1.42 48.53
CA VAL A 497 -13.13 1.89 49.26
C VAL A 497 -12.83 2.05 50.76
N LYS A 498 -12.01 1.16 51.34
CA LYS A 498 -11.60 1.28 52.73
C LYS A 498 -10.69 2.48 52.98
N ASN A 499 -9.79 2.79 52.04
CA ASN A 499 -8.90 3.95 52.12
C ASN A 499 -9.71 5.27 52.14
N PHE A 500 -10.83 5.32 51.43
CA PHE A 500 -11.70 6.48 51.32
C PHE A 500 -12.94 6.45 52.23
N ILE A 501 -12.98 5.53 53.21
CA ILE A 501 -14.18 5.24 54.06
C ILE A 501 -14.80 6.46 54.74
N ASN A 502 -13.98 7.46 55.07
CA ASN A 502 -14.41 8.66 55.79
C ASN A 502 -14.95 9.78 54.88
N LEU A 503 -14.83 9.63 53.55
CA LEU A 503 -15.34 10.61 52.62
C LEU A 503 -16.87 10.51 52.50
N PRO A 504 -17.56 11.61 52.17
CA PRO A 504 -18.95 11.55 51.73
C PRO A 504 -19.09 10.61 50.52
N ALA A 505 -20.23 9.92 50.40
CA ALA A 505 -20.45 8.89 49.38
C ALA A 505 -20.15 9.37 47.94
N SER A 506 -20.52 10.61 47.60
CA SER A 506 -20.23 11.18 46.26
C SER A 506 -18.73 11.34 46.01
N GLN A 507 -17.99 11.88 46.99
CA GLN A 507 -16.53 12.04 46.88
C GLN A 507 -15.79 10.69 46.87
N LEU A 508 -16.28 9.72 47.67
CA LEU A 508 -15.74 8.35 47.67
C LEU A 508 -15.84 7.73 46.28
N PHE A 509 -16.97 7.89 45.59
CA PHE A 509 -17.13 7.39 44.20
C PHE A 509 -16.18 8.05 43.23
N ASP A 510 -15.99 9.37 43.33
CA ASP A 510 -15.11 10.11 42.45
C ASP A 510 -13.64 9.69 42.63
N GLU A 511 -13.17 9.52 43.88
CA GLU A 511 -11.81 9.06 44.20
C GLU A 511 -11.57 7.62 43.76
N VAL A 512 -12.56 6.72 43.93
CA VAL A 512 -12.48 5.34 43.44
C VAL A 512 -12.35 5.32 41.92
N LEU A 513 -13.18 6.06 41.21
CA LEU A 513 -13.14 6.14 39.74
C LEU A 513 -11.81 6.72 39.24
N ASP A 514 -11.30 7.76 39.88
CA ASP A 514 -10.04 8.37 39.54
C ASP A 514 -8.85 7.43 39.81
N THR A 515 -8.90 6.65 40.88
CA THR A 515 -7.87 5.63 41.18
C THR A 515 -7.87 4.54 40.12
N ILE A 516 -9.05 4.07 39.67
CA ILE A 516 -9.16 3.04 38.63
C ILE A 516 -8.69 3.59 37.27
N ARG A 517 -9.06 4.83 36.91
CA ARG A 517 -8.58 5.48 35.68
C ARG A 517 -7.05 5.61 35.65
N LYS A 518 -6.43 6.00 36.76
CA LYS A 518 -4.97 6.04 36.89
C LYS A 518 -4.33 4.66 36.75
N PHE A 519 -5.01 3.60 37.20
CA PHE A 519 -4.56 2.23 37.01
C PHE A 519 -4.61 1.78 35.55
N SER A 520 -5.65 2.14 34.81
CA SER A 520 -5.82 1.87 33.37
C SER A 520 -5.00 2.80 32.45
N LEU A 521 -4.10 3.64 33.01
CA LEU A 521 -3.33 4.64 32.25
C LEU A 521 -4.21 5.62 31.46
N ASP A 522 -5.34 6.02 32.03
CA ASP A 522 -6.34 6.92 31.42
C ASP A 522 -6.97 6.39 30.10
N GLN A 523 -6.89 5.08 29.83
CA GLN A 523 -7.54 4.47 28.65
C GLN A 523 -9.07 4.37 28.79
N GLY A 524 -9.62 4.72 29.96
CA GLY A 524 -11.05 4.61 30.23
C GLY A 524 -11.46 3.25 30.79
N PHE A 525 -12.75 2.95 30.68
CA PHE A 525 -13.33 1.66 31.07
C PHE A 525 -13.66 0.88 29.80
N ASP A 526 -13.36 -0.42 29.79
CA ASP A 526 -13.62 -1.31 28.67
C ASP A 526 -15.06 -1.79 28.62
N ASP A 527 -15.79 -1.67 29.73
CA ASP A 527 -17.20 -2.03 29.87
C ASP A 527 -18.01 -0.92 30.58
N ASP A 528 -19.32 -1.08 30.57
CA ASP A 528 -20.25 -0.17 31.24
C ASP A 528 -19.99 -0.09 32.75
N VAL A 529 -20.03 1.11 33.32
CA VAL A 529 -19.81 1.33 34.75
C VAL A 529 -21.05 1.95 35.36
N CYS A 530 -21.67 1.22 36.27
CA CYS A 530 -22.77 1.69 37.12
C CYS A 530 -22.38 1.54 38.59
N LEU A 531 -22.39 2.64 39.32
CA LEU A 531 -22.19 2.73 40.76
C LEU A 531 -23.46 3.30 41.40
N VAL A 532 -23.99 2.62 42.41
CA VAL A 532 -25.13 3.09 43.19
C VAL A 532 -24.81 3.00 44.68
N GLY A 533 -24.98 4.09 45.37
CA GLY A 533 -24.74 4.17 46.81
C GLY A 533 -26.02 4.52 47.59
N MET A 534 -26.27 3.79 48.68
CA MET A 534 -27.29 4.08 49.64
C MET A 534 -26.64 4.31 51.02
N GLU A 535 -26.71 5.52 51.51
CA GLU A 535 -26.24 5.89 52.85
C GLU A 535 -27.41 5.95 53.81
N TYR A 536 -27.31 5.25 54.94
CA TYR A 536 -28.28 5.34 56.02
C TYR A 536 -27.87 6.51 56.94
N ALA A 537 -28.42 7.70 56.74
CA ALA A 537 -27.98 8.92 57.39
C ALA A 537 -28.46 9.03 58.84
N SER A 538 -29.74 8.76 59.08
CA SER A 538 -30.32 8.87 60.44
C SER A 538 -31.62 8.04 60.56
N LYS A 539 -31.96 7.67 61.77
CA LYS A 539 -33.30 7.14 61.97
C LYS A 539 -34.35 8.27 61.86
N PRO A 540 -35.51 8.00 61.24
CA PRO A 540 -36.53 9.00 61.12
C PRO A 540 -37.01 9.43 62.53
N VAL A 541 -37.11 10.73 62.74
CA VAL A 541 -37.64 11.26 63.97
C VAL A 541 -39.14 11.02 63.92
N ARG A 542 -39.69 10.11 64.78
CA ARG A 542 -41.15 9.98 64.93
C ARG A 542 -41.69 11.28 65.50
N MET A 543 -42.34 12.08 64.69
CA MET A 543 -43.21 13.10 65.25
C MET A 543 -44.28 12.38 66.08
N LYS A 544 -44.26 12.57 67.42
CA LYS A 544 -45.34 12.17 68.24
C LYS A 544 -46.54 13.04 67.84
N CYS A 545 -47.56 12.44 67.19
CA CYS A 545 -48.87 13.04 67.04
C CYS A 545 -49.54 13.22 68.41
#